data_25f2f2af2c95a259eed90f5444864104
#
_entry.id   25f2f2af2c95a259eed90f5444864104
#
_cell.length_a   1.000
_cell.length_b   1.000
_cell.length_c   1.000
_cell.angle_alpha   90.00
_cell.angle_beta   90.00
_cell.angle_gamma   90.00
#
_symmetry.space_group_name_H-M   'P 1'
#
loop_
_entity.id
_entity.type
_entity.pdbx_description
1 polymer ?
#
loop_
_entity_poly.entity_id
_entity_poly.type
_entity_poly.pdbx_seq_one_letter_code
_entity_poly.pdbx_strand_id
1 'polypeptide(L)'
;DFPQYSPAKINSAYTYGGVKEAINSVESHFKIPIDYYFLINMGGLEKAINDVGGVTVTSPLTFSYLGANFVKGQAQHMDGSTALKFTRMRYQDPRGDYGRQERQRLVITALLKKSISPTTVLNKDFLDSVSSQVKTDLTLNDMKELAFGYRKATKNIKSTYVQGTNQNLDGVSFQVVSIQQRQKASDLIRKSLGLKPVQIEQQ
;
A
#
# COMPACT_ATOMS: atom_id res chain seq x y z
N ASP A 1 15.82 6.96 -12.92
CA ASP A 1 16.99 6.18 -13.36
C ASP A 1 18.18 6.50 -12.49
N PHE A 2 18.74 5.47 -11.86
CA PHE A 2 20.03 5.56 -11.18
C PHE A 2 21.07 4.92 -12.09
N PRO A 3 21.79 5.69 -12.92
CA PRO A 3 22.73 5.11 -13.89
C PRO A 3 23.75 4.16 -13.25
N GLN A 4 24.14 4.44 -11.99
CA GLN A 4 25.06 3.59 -11.24
C GLN A 4 24.45 2.28 -10.73
N TYR A 5 23.12 2.11 -10.78
CA TYR A 5 22.38 0.93 -10.29
C TYR A 5 21.46 0.32 -11.36
N SER A 6 21.65 0.69 -12.62
CA SER A 6 20.80 0.19 -13.72
C SER A 6 21.21 -1.25 -14.13
N PRO A 7 20.24 -2.18 -14.33
CA PRO A 7 18.82 -1.99 -14.12
C PRO A 7 18.43 -2.04 -12.63
N ALA A 8 17.69 -1.06 -12.14
CA ALA A 8 17.20 -0.98 -10.77
C ALA A 8 15.72 -1.32 -10.66
N LYS A 9 15.33 -1.97 -9.55
CA LYS A 9 13.92 -2.23 -9.27
C LYS A 9 13.27 -0.99 -8.67
N ILE A 10 12.05 -0.65 -9.08
CA ILE A 10 11.31 0.50 -8.54
C ILE A 10 11.17 0.44 -7.00
N ASN A 11 11.04 -0.76 -6.43
CA ASN A 11 10.97 -0.95 -4.98
C ASN A 11 12.31 -0.72 -4.25
N SER A 12 13.42 -0.57 -4.98
CA SER A 12 14.73 -0.21 -4.41
C SER A 12 14.91 1.31 -4.28
N ALA A 13 14.05 2.12 -4.91
CA ALA A 13 14.17 3.58 -4.93
C ALA A 13 14.26 4.18 -3.53
N TYR A 14 13.46 3.67 -2.59
CA TYR A 14 13.54 4.10 -1.19
C TYR A 14 14.92 3.83 -0.55
N THR A 15 15.54 2.71 -0.87
CA THR A 15 16.88 2.36 -0.34
C THR A 15 17.95 3.31 -0.85
N TYR A 16 17.82 3.79 -2.08
CA TYR A 16 18.81 4.65 -2.71
C TYR A 16 18.63 6.14 -2.41
N GLY A 17 17.41 6.62 -2.31
CA GLY A 17 17.12 8.05 -2.16
C GLY A 17 15.96 8.39 -1.22
N GLY A 18 15.58 7.45 -0.35
CA GLY A 18 14.53 7.66 0.65
C GLY A 18 13.15 7.89 0.03
N VAL A 19 12.29 8.55 0.79
CA VAL A 19 10.90 8.84 0.39
C VAL A 19 10.83 9.63 -0.91
N LYS A 20 11.67 10.66 -1.05
CA LYS A 20 11.69 11.52 -2.24
C LYS A 20 11.89 10.70 -3.51
N GLU A 21 12.84 9.79 -3.49
CA GLU A 21 13.15 9.00 -4.67
C GLU A 21 12.10 7.91 -4.94
N ALA A 22 11.50 7.36 -3.90
CA ALA A 22 10.36 6.46 -4.08
C ALA A 22 9.18 7.17 -4.77
N ILE A 23 8.86 8.40 -4.34
CA ILE A 23 7.82 9.24 -4.97
C ILE A 23 8.19 9.54 -6.42
N ASN A 24 9.38 10.12 -6.66
CA ASN A 24 9.85 10.47 -8.00
C ASN A 24 9.79 9.27 -8.97
N SER A 25 10.20 8.09 -8.49
CA SER A 25 10.16 6.87 -9.30
C SER A 25 8.74 6.49 -9.71
N VAL A 26 7.78 6.54 -8.78
CA VAL A 26 6.38 6.21 -9.08
C VAL A 26 5.76 7.27 -10.01
N GLU A 27 5.94 8.55 -9.71
CA GLU A 27 5.43 9.66 -10.52
C GLU A 27 5.98 9.63 -11.94
N SER A 28 7.28 9.40 -12.09
CA SER A 28 7.94 9.30 -13.41
C SER A 28 7.45 8.11 -14.22
N HIS A 29 7.32 6.91 -13.58
CA HIS A 29 6.94 5.68 -14.26
C HIS A 29 5.47 5.64 -14.68
N PHE A 30 4.59 6.24 -13.87
CA PHE A 30 3.15 6.20 -14.10
C PHE A 30 2.55 7.54 -14.53
N LYS A 31 3.34 8.62 -14.55
CA LYS A 31 2.90 9.98 -14.88
C LYS A 31 1.67 10.42 -14.07
N ILE A 32 1.69 10.11 -12.78
CA ILE A 32 0.64 10.46 -11.81
C ILE A 32 1.23 11.33 -10.70
N PRO A 33 0.50 12.30 -10.14
CA PRO A 33 0.95 13.05 -8.98
C PRO A 33 0.77 12.24 -7.70
N ILE A 34 1.65 12.46 -6.74
CA ILE A 34 1.55 11.96 -5.36
C ILE A 34 1.56 13.16 -4.41
N ASP A 35 0.45 13.41 -3.75
CA ASP A 35 0.28 14.58 -2.88
C ASP A 35 0.87 14.37 -1.49
N TYR A 36 0.76 13.13 -0.95
CA TYR A 36 1.19 12.80 0.40
C TYR A 36 1.80 11.41 0.48
N TYR A 37 2.59 11.17 1.52
CA TYR A 37 3.14 9.85 1.81
C TYR A 37 2.93 9.41 3.26
N PHE A 38 2.94 8.10 3.45
CA PHE A 38 3.06 7.46 4.74
C PHE A 38 4.20 6.46 4.72
N LEU A 39 5.13 6.60 5.63
CA LEU A 39 6.21 5.65 5.86
C LEU A 39 6.01 4.98 7.21
N ILE A 40 5.78 3.68 7.21
CA ILE A 40 5.55 2.88 8.39
C ILE A 40 6.35 1.58 8.30
N ASN A 41 6.99 1.17 9.38
CA ASN A 41 7.60 -0.14 9.48
C ASN A 41 6.60 -1.20 10.00
N MET A 42 7.00 -2.47 10.01
CA MET A 42 6.12 -3.56 10.44
C MET A 42 5.66 -3.45 11.89
N GLY A 43 6.53 -3.01 12.80
CA GLY A 43 6.17 -2.78 14.21
C GLY A 43 5.19 -1.62 14.37
N GLY A 44 5.41 -0.55 13.62
CA GLY A 44 4.48 0.59 13.56
C GLY A 44 3.11 0.20 13.00
N LEU A 45 3.08 -0.65 11.96
CA LEU A 45 1.82 -1.17 11.41
C LEU A 45 1.05 -2.01 12.44
N GLU A 46 1.75 -2.90 13.16
CA GLU A 46 1.18 -3.70 14.24
C GLU A 46 0.54 -2.81 15.31
N LYS A 47 1.30 -1.81 15.77
CA LYS A 47 0.85 -0.86 16.77
C LYS A 47 -0.35 -0.04 16.28
N ALA A 48 -0.29 0.52 15.07
CA ALA A 48 -1.38 1.30 14.50
C ALA A 48 -2.67 0.48 14.39
N ILE A 49 -2.58 -0.81 14.05
CA ILE A 49 -3.73 -1.70 14.02
C ILE A 49 -4.31 -1.91 15.42
N ASN A 50 -3.45 -2.10 16.43
CA ASN A 50 -3.90 -2.26 17.82
C ASN A 50 -4.56 -0.98 18.35
N ASP A 51 -4.00 0.19 18.04
CA ASP A 51 -4.50 1.50 18.48
C ASP A 51 -5.89 1.84 17.94
N VAL A 52 -6.23 1.35 16.75
CA VAL A 52 -7.61 1.47 16.20
C VAL A 52 -8.54 0.33 16.68
N GLY A 53 -8.10 -0.51 17.62
CA GLY A 53 -8.88 -1.66 18.12
C GLY A 53 -8.97 -2.80 17.10
N GLY A 54 -7.90 -3.08 16.37
CA GLY A 54 -7.84 -4.15 15.37
C GLY A 54 -8.52 -3.81 14.04
N VAL A 55 -8.40 -4.69 13.06
CA VAL A 55 -9.03 -4.56 11.73
C VAL A 55 -9.83 -5.82 11.39
N THR A 56 -10.88 -5.67 10.61
CA THR A 56 -11.65 -6.81 10.10
C THR A 56 -11.40 -6.96 8.61
N VAL A 57 -10.93 -8.15 8.21
CA VAL A 57 -10.57 -8.45 6.83
C VAL A 57 -11.16 -9.79 6.42
N THR A 58 -11.70 -9.88 5.21
CA THR A 58 -12.13 -11.14 4.60
C THR A 58 -10.96 -11.76 3.85
N SER A 59 -10.57 -12.98 4.24
CA SER A 59 -9.45 -13.66 3.61
C SER A 59 -9.77 -14.12 2.19
N PRO A 60 -8.89 -13.86 1.19
CA PRO A 60 -9.05 -14.37 -0.16
C PRO A 60 -8.61 -15.85 -0.31
N LEU A 61 -7.97 -16.40 0.72
CA LEU A 61 -7.36 -17.73 0.70
C LEU A 61 -7.50 -18.39 2.07
N THR A 62 -7.66 -19.74 2.08
CA THR A 62 -7.53 -20.52 3.31
C THR A 62 -6.08 -20.92 3.51
N PHE A 63 -5.51 -20.59 4.68
CA PHE A 63 -4.13 -20.92 5.05
C PHE A 63 -3.90 -20.81 6.56
N SER A 64 -2.82 -21.42 7.03
CA SER A 64 -2.33 -21.29 8.40
C SER A 64 -0.91 -20.73 8.38
N TYR A 65 -0.61 -19.77 9.24
CA TYR A 65 0.73 -19.18 9.31
C TYR A 65 1.07 -18.74 10.73
N LEU A 66 2.19 -19.22 11.25
CA LEU A 66 2.68 -18.89 12.61
C LEU A 66 1.60 -19.05 13.70
N GLY A 67 0.84 -20.14 13.66
CA GLY A 67 -0.21 -20.46 14.62
C GLY A 67 -1.53 -19.71 14.44
N ALA A 68 -1.68 -18.88 13.43
CA ALA A 68 -2.94 -18.24 13.06
C ALA A 68 -3.58 -18.96 11.87
N ASN A 69 -4.92 -19.07 11.88
CA ASN A 69 -5.69 -19.71 10.83
C ASN A 69 -6.58 -18.69 10.14
N PHE A 70 -6.63 -18.75 8.82
CA PHE A 70 -7.41 -17.85 7.97
C PHE A 70 -8.25 -18.67 7.00
N VAL A 71 -9.55 -18.38 6.90
CA VAL A 71 -10.48 -19.13 6.06
C VAL A 71 -10.99 -18.22 4.94
N LYS A 72 -10.88 -18.72 3.69
CA LYS A 72 -11.34 -18.01 2.51
C LYS A 72 -12.82 -17.61 2.63
N GLY A 73 -13.12 -16.36 2.34
CA GLY A 73 -14.47 -15.81 2.37
C GLY A 73 -14.99 -15.45 3.76
N GLN A 74 -14.27 -15.81 4.84
CA GLN A 74 -14.66 -15.42 6.20
C GLN A 74 -14.06 -14.06 6.58
N ALA A 75 -14.89 -13.19 7.12
CA ALA A 75 -14.46 -11.96 7.76
C ALA A 75 -13.91 -12.30 9.16
N GLN A 76 -12.67 -11.92 9.41
CA GLN A 76 -11.98 -12.16 10.68
C GLN A 76 -11.50 -10.85 11.27
N HIS A 77 -11.78 -10.65 12.55
CA HIS A 77 -11.19 -9.56 13.31
C HIS A 77 -9.77 -9.95 13.70
N MET A 78 -8.82 -9.05 13.46
CA MET A 78 -7.39 -9.26 13.67
C MET A 78 -6.82 -8.12 14.51
N ASP A 79 -6.08 -8.45 15.55
CA ASP A 79 -5.15 -7.54 16.19
C ASP A 79 -3.92 -7.30 15.28
N GLY A 80 -3.00 -6.45 15.70
CA GLY A 80 -1.80 -6.13 14.93
C GLY A 80 -0.93 -7.35 14.65
N SER A 81 -0.71 -8.22 15.63
CA SER A 81 0.09 -9.44 15.47
C SER A 81 -0.50 -10.40 14.47
N THR A 82 -1.80 -10.66 14.58
CA THR A 82 -2.53 -11.54 13.64
C THR A 82 -2.55 -10.95 12.22
N ALA A 83 -2.75 -9.63 12.09
CA ALA A 83 -2.70 -8.94 10.81
C ALA A 83 -1.30 -9.01 10.16
N LEU A 84 -0.22 -8.92 10.93
CA LEU A 84 1.13 -9.13 10.40
C LEU A 84 1.33 -10.57 9.91
N LYS A 85 0.85 -11.57 10.64
CA LYS A 85 0.90 -12.97 10.17
C LYS A 85 0.14 -13.12 8.86
N PHE A 86 -1.06 -12.55 8.75
CA PHE A 86 -1.86 -12.55 7.53
C PHE A 86 -1.14 -11.94 6.33
N THR A 87 -0.41 -10.84 6.52
CA THR A 87 0.28 -10.11 5.46
C THR A 87 1.64 -10.70 5.09
N ARG A 88 2.29 -11.48 5.96
CA ARG A 88 3.65 -12.02 5.74
C ARG A 88 3.68 -13.34 4.98
N MET A 89 2.64 -14.16 5.08
CA MET A 89 2.58 -15.46 4.39
C MET A 89 2.78 -15.27 2.88
N ARG A 90 3.63 -16.08 2.27
CA ARG A 90 3.97 -16.02 0.85
C ARG A 90 3.87 -17.38 0.15
N TYR A 91 4.48 -18.39 0.73
CA TYR A 91 4.73 -19.67 0.03
C TYR A 91 3.51 -20.57 -0.15
N GLN A 92 2.47 -20.40 0.66
CA GLN A 92 1.22 -21.16 0.53
C GLN A 92 0.21 -20.50 -0.41
N ASP A 93 0.50 -19.32 -0.95
CA ASP A 93 -0.36 -18.66 -1.92
C ASP A 93 0.06 -19.06 -3.35
N PRO A 94 -0.82 -19.66 -4.15
CA PRO A 94 -0.51 -20.07 -5.52
C PRO A 94 -0.15 -18.87 -6.42
N ARG A 95 -0.54 -17.65 -6.03
CA ARG A 95 -0.18 -16.40 -6.73
C ARG A 95 1.12 -15.78 -6.18
N GLY A 96 1.77 -16.45 -5.22
CA GLY A 96 3.05 -16.03 -4.65
C GLY A 96 3.02 -14.60 -4.09
N ASP A 97 3.87 -13.74 -4.62
CA ASP A 97 4.02 -12.37 -4.14
C ASP A 97 2.78 -11.49 -4.39
N TYR A 98 2.07 -11.69 -5.49
CA TYR A 98 0.83 -10.96 -5.80
C TYR A 98 -0.27 -11.23 -4.76
N GLY A 99 -0.40 -12.46 -4.30
CA GLY A 99 -1.34 -12.79 -3.24
C GLY A 99 -0.96 -12.17 -1.90
N ARG A 100 0.34 -12.11 -1.57
CA ARG A 100 0.83 -11.38 -0.41
C ARG A 100 0.49 -9.89 -0.50
N GLN A 101 0.75 -9.26 -1.63
CA GLN A 101 0.43 -7.85 -1.86
C GLN A 101 -1.07 -7.56 -1.75
N GLU A 102 -1.92 -8.48 -2.22
CA GLU A 102 -3.38 -8.34 -2.04
C GLU A 102 -3.76 -8.34 -0.57
N ARG A 103 -3.24 -9.28 0.22
CA ARG A 103 -3.50 -9.31 1.68
C ARG A 103 -3.00 -8.06 2.39
N GLN A 104 -1.83 -7.54 1.99
CA GLN A 104 -1.33 -6.25 2.49
C GLN A 104 -2.30 -5.11 2.17
N ARG A 105 -2.78 -5.01 0.92
CA ARG A 105 -3.77 -3.98 0.54
C ARG A 105 -5.07 -4.09 1.32
N LEU A 106 -5.55 -5.31 1.58
CA LEU A 106 -6.77 -5.53 2.38
C LEU A 106 -6.61 -5.00 3.81
N VAL A 107 -5.49 -5.30 4.47
CA VAL A 107 -5.19 -4.81 5.82
C VAL A 107 -5.04 -3.29 5.83
N ILE A 108 -4.26 -2.72 4.90
CA ILE A 108 -4.08 -1.26 4.80
C ILE A 108 -5.43 -0.57 4.55
N THR A 109 -6.26 -1.11 3.65
CA THR A 109 -7.60 -0.55 3.36
C THR A 109 -8.50 -0.58 4.60
N ALA A 110 -8.47 -1.68 5.36
CA ALA A 110 -9.25 -1.80 6.59
C ALA A 110 -8.75 -0.83 7.67
N LEU A 111 -7.43 -0.68 7.82
CA LEU A 111 -6.82 0.29 8.72
C LEU A 111 -7.20 1.72 8.33
N LEU A 112 -7.07 2.10 7.07
CA LEU A 112 -7.45 3.42 6.57
C LEU A 112 -8.92 3.75 6.85
N LYS A 113 -9.84 2.81 6.60
CA LYS A 113 -11.27 2.99 6.90
C LYS A 113 -11.53 3.30 8.38
N LYS A 114 -10.78 2.69 9.27
CA LYS A 114 -10.87 2.96 10.72
C LYS A 114 -10.19 4.27 11.11
N SER A 115 -9.01 4.53 10.56
CA SER A 115 -8.20 5.72 10.88
C SER A 115 -8.87 7.03 10.47
N ILE A 116 -9.61 7.04 9.35
CA ILE A 116 -10.33 8.23 8.83
C ILE A 116 -11.69 8.43 9.56
N SER A 117 -11.98 7.71 10.63
CA SER A 117 -13.18 8.00 11.40
C SER A 117 -12.97 9.27 12.25
N PRO A 118 -13.97 10.16 12.36
CA PRO A 118 -13.84 11.37 13.19
C PRO A 118 -13.46 11.06 14.65
N THR A 119 -13.96 9.97 15.20
CA THR A 119 -13.64 9.52 16.56
C THR A 119 -12.17 9.13 16.71
N THR A 120 -11.56 8.55 15.69
CA THR A 120 -10.15 8.14 15.70
C THR A 120 -9.23 9.35 15.51
N VAL A 121 -9.53 10.23 14.54
CA VAL A 121 -8.70 11.41 14.24
C VAL A 121 -8.73 12.45 15.37
N LEU A 122 -9.78 12.47 16.19
CA LEU A 122 -9.86 13.35 17.36
C LEU A 122 -9.29 12.70 18.64
N ASN A 123 -8.91 11.42 18.59
CA ASN A 123 -8.32 10.73 19.73
C ASN A 123 -6.83 11.10 19.85
N LYS A 124 -6.48 11.79 20.95
CA LYS A 124 -5.11 12.24 21.18
C LYS A 124 -4.12 11.08 21.31
N ASP A 125 -4.49 10.02 22.01
CA ASP A 125 -3.61 8.86 22.24
C ASP A 125 -3.30 8.16 20.90
N PHE A 126 -4.28 8.07 20.00
CA PHE A 126 -4.09 7.57 18.64
C PHE A 126 -3.14 8.46 17.84
N LEU A 127 -3.32 9.79 17.89
CA LEU A 127 -2.46 10.73 17.16
C LEU A 127 -1.02 10.70 17.68
N ASP A 128 -0.83 10.67 18.99
CA ASP A 128 0.49 10.58 19.62
C ASP A 128 1.18 9.25 19.27
N SER A 129 0.43 8.15 19.24
CA SER A 129 0.92 6.85 18.85
C SER A 129 1.33 6.80 17.38
N VAL A 130 0.48 7.27 16.47
CA VAL A 130 0.76 7.32 15.02
C VAL A 130 1.96 8.21 14.75
N SER A 131 2.06 9.38 15.36
CA SER A 131 3.18 10.31 15.16
C SER A 131 4.54 9.71 15.56
N SER A 132 4.57 8.80 16.52
CA SER A 132 5.79 8.12 16.94
C SER A 132 6.23 6.96 16.02
N GLN A 133 5.33 6.41 15.20
CA GLN A 133 5.55 5.19 14.40
C GLN A 133 5.48 5.43 12.89
N VAL A 134 4.88 6.54 12.48
CA VAL A 134 4.65 6.88 11.07
C VAL A 134 5.35 8.19 10.75
N LYS A 135 6.11 8.20 9.66
CA LYS A 135 6.59 9.44 9.05
C LYS A 135 5.64 9.82 7.90
N THR A 136 5.18 11.04 7.90
CA THR A 136 4.29 11.58 6.86
C THR A 136 4.52 13.09 6.72
N ASP A 137 4.18 13.63 5.58
CA ASP A 137 4.11 15.08 5.32
C ASP A 137 2.71 15.67 5.58
N LEU A 138 1.73 14.82 5.93
CA LEU A 138 0.40 15.29 6.34
C LEU A 138 0.48 16.06 7.66
N THR A 139 -0.09 17.27 7.66
CA THR A 139 -0.34 18.02 8.89
C THR A 139 -1.59 17.49 9.61
N LEU A 140 -1.75 17.87 10.89
CA LEU A 140 -3.00 17.56 11.62
C LEU A 140 -4.25 18.16 10.96
N ASN A 141 -4.10 19.28 10.28
CA ASN A 141 -5.19 19.88 9.52
C ASN A 141 -5.56 19.03 8.30
N ASP A 142 -4.56 18.59 7.53
CA ASP A 142 -4.79 17.71 6.38
C ASP A 142 -5.49 16.41 6.82
N MET A 143 -5.06 15.83 7.94
CA MET A 143 -5.69 14.63 8.51
C MET A 143 -7.16 14.87 8.87
N LYS A 144 -7.48 16.03 9.46
CA LYS A 144 -8.87 16.42 9.76
C LYS A 144 -9.66 16.62 8.48
N GLU A 145 -9.13 17.33 7.50
CA GLU A 145 -9.79 17.55 6.20
C GLU A 145 -10.08 16.22 5.50
N LEU A 146 -9.13 15.30 5.48
CA LEU A 146 -9.34 13.96 4.95
C LEU A 146 -10.44 13.19 5.71
N ALA A 147 -10.44 13.25 7.04
CA ALA A 147 -11.41 12.53 7.86
C ALA A 147 -12.85 13.07 7.70
N PHE A 148 -13.02 14.38 7.60
CA PHE A 148 -14.33 15.02 7.50
C PHE A 148 -14.79 15.19 6.05
N GLY A 149 -13.90 15.63 5.14
CA GLY A 149 -14.21 15.92 3.75
C GLY A 149 -14.31 14.67 2.87
N TYR A 150 -13.43 13.70 3.10
CA TYR A 150 -13.29 12.52 2.23
C TYR A 150 -13.89 11.21 2.79
N ARG A 151 -14.64 11.30 3.88
CA ARG A 151 -15.29 10.12 4.50
C ARG A 151 -16.12 9.27 3.51
N LYS A 152 -16.78 9.90 2.54
CA LYS A 152 -17.55 9.19 1.52
C LYS A 152 -16.67 8.37 0.58
N ALA A 153 -15.43 8.78 0.35
CA ALA A 153 -14.49 8.06 -0.51
C ALA A 153 -14.14 6.67 0.05
N THR A 154 -14.15 6.50 1.39
CA THR A 154 -13.86 5.20 2.01
C THR A 154 -14.90 4.12 1.72
N LYS A 155 -16.10 4.50 1.24
CA LYS A 155 -17.15 3.55 0.85
C LYS A 155 -16.89 2.93 -0.53
N ASN A 156 -16.13 3.60 -1.40
CA ASN A 156 -15.91 3.22 -2.79
C ASN A 156 -14.43 3.06 -3.13
N ILE A 157 -13.69 2.36 -2.26
CA ILE A 157 -12.27 2.07 -2.52
C ILE A 157 -12.18 0.98 -3.59
N LYS A 158 -11.60 1.33 -4.75
CA LYS A 158 -11.22 0.38 -5.79
C LYS A 158 -9.74 0.08 -5.68
N SER A 159 -9.39 -1.20 -5.70
CA SER A 159 -7.99 -1.64 -5.67
C SER A 159 -7.63 -2.25 -7.01
N THR A 160 -6.46 -1.90 -7.52
CA THR A 160 -5.86 -2.52 -8.70
C THR A 160 -4.39 -2.82 -8.44
N TYR A 161 -3.77 -3.57 -9.31
CA TYR A 161 -2.34 -3.84 -9.29
C TYR A 161 -1.78 -3.85 -10.70
N VAL A 162 -0.49 -3.62 -10.81
CA VAL A 162 0.23 -3.69 -12.08
C VAL A 162 0.93 -5.03 -12.14
N GLN A 163 0.61 -5.84 -13.15
CA GLN A 163 1.21 -7.16 -13.34
C GLN A 163 2.38 -7.07 -14.30
N GLY A 164 3.52 -7.57 -13.88
CA GLY A 164 4.69 -7.78 -14.71
C GLY A 164 4.87 -9.24 -15.11
N THR A 165 5.82 -9.48 -15.98
CA THR A 165 6.35 -10.81 -16.32
C THR A 165 7.67 -11.04 -15.61
N ASN A 166 7.88 -12.28 -15.14
CA ASN A 166 9.14 -12.66 -14.52
C ASN A 166 10.25 -12.66 -15.59
N GLN A 167 11.31 -11.93 -15.31
CA GLN A 167 12.54 -11.97 -16.11
C GLN A 167 13.76 -12.08 -15.20
N ASN A 168 14.79 -12.75 -15.67
CA ASN A 168 16.08 -12.79 -15.00
C ASN A 168 17.04 -11.90 -15.82
N LEU A 169 17.53 -10.84 -15.20
CA LEU A 169 18.52 -9.94 -15.78
C LEU A 169 19.79 -10.06 -14.93
N ASP A 170 20.85 -10.57 -15.51
CA ASP A 170 22.16 -10.77 -14.87
C ASP A 170 22.09 -11.53 -13.53
N GLY A 171 21.31 -12.62 -13.49
CA GLY A 171 21.12 -13.43 -12.29
C GLY A 171 20.13 -12.85 -11.27
N VAL A 172 19.55 -11.68 -11.51
CA VAL A 172 18.61 -11.02 -10.62
C VAL A 172 17.19 -11.16 -11.18
N SER A 173 16.25 -11.64 -10.36
CA SER A 173 14.84 -11.76 -10.73
C SER A 173 14.14 -10.41 -10.72
N PHE A 174 13.48 -10.06 -11.82
CA PHE A 174 12.67 -8.85 -12.00
C PHE A 174 11.23 -9.19 -12.35
N GLN A 175 10.32 -8.29 -11.99
CA GLN A 175 8.97 -8.18 -12.54
C GLN A 175 8.99 -7.05 -13.57
N VAL A 176 9.08 -7.38 -14.85
CA VAL A 176 9.10 -6.38 -15.92
C VAL A 176 7.68 -6.04 -16.33
N VAL A 177 7.33 -4.78 -16.16
CA VAL A 177 5.98 -4.26 -16.47
C VAL A 177 5.99 -3.63 -17.85
N SER A 178 5.12 -4.10 -18.74
CA SER A 178 4.98 -3.54 -20.09
C SER A 178 4.44 -2.11 -20.07
N ILE A 179 4.74 -1.36 -21.13
CA ILE A 179 4.21 0.01 -21.33
C ILE A 179 2.69 0.00 -21.26
N GLN A 180 2.03 -0.99 -21.89
CA GLN A 180 0.57 -1.11 -21.89
C GLN A 180 0.00 -1.24 -20.48
N GLN A 181 0.65 -2.01 -19.62
CA GLN A 181 0.22 -2.15 -18.21
C GLN A 181 0.45 -0.86 -17.41
N ARG A 182 1.58 -0.17 -17.64
CA ARG A 182 1.85 1.13 -17.03
C ARG A 182 0.85 2.18 -17.50
N GLN A 183 0.56 2.25 -18.83
CA GLN A 183 -0.40 3.17 -19.40
C GLN A 183 -1.80 2.95 -18.82
N LYS A 184 -2.25 1.68 -18.74
CA LYS A 184 -3.55 1.33 -18.16
C LYS A 184 -3.67 1.80 -16.70
N ALA A 185 -2.62 1.63 -15.91
CA ALA A 185 -2.62 2.08 -14.51
C ALA A 185 -2.64 3.62 -14.42
N SER A 186 -1.83 4.30 -15.23
CA SER A 186 -1.81 5.76 -15.35
C SER A 186 -3.20 6.30 -15.70
N ASP A 187 -3.80 5.80 -16.77
CA ASP A 187 -5.10 6.26 -17.26
C ASP A 187 -6.20 6.08 -16.21
N LEU A 188 -6.19 4.95 -15.51
CA LEU A 188 -7.15 4.67 -14.44
C LEU A 188 -7.03 5.69 -13.29
N ILE A 189 -5.81 5.94 -12.83
CA ILE A 189 -5.55 6.86 -11.71
C ILE A 189 -5.82 8.30 -12.15
N ARG A 190 -5.28 8.74 -13.29
CA ARG A 190 -5.49 10.09 -13.80
C ARG A 190 -6.97 10.39 -14.05
N LYS A 191 -7.72 9.43 -14.59
CA LYS A 191 -9.18 9.55 -14.75
C LYS A 191 -9.89 9.72 -13.41
N SER A 192 -9.47 9.00 -12.37
CA SER A 192 -10.07 9.13 -11.04
C SER A 192 -9.77 10.47 -10.38
N LEU A 193 -8.66 11.11 -10.77
CA LEU A 193 -8.24 12.44 -10.31
C LEU A 193 -8.76 13.58 -11.21
N GLY A 194 -9.54 13.29 -12.26
CA GLY A 194 -9.99 14.29 -13.22
C GLY A 194 -8.87 14.88 -14.10
N LEU A 195 -7.73 14.22 -14.19
CA LEU A 195 -6.57 14.65 -14.97
C LEU A 195 -6.67 14.17 -16.42
N LYS A 196 -6.10 14.97 -17.34
CA LYS A 196 -6.01 14.59 -18.77
C LYS A 196 -5.11 13.35 -18.94
N PRO A 197 -5.43 12.45 -19.88
CA PRO A 197 -4.53 11.35 -20.26
C PRO A 197 -3.15 11.86 -20.68
N VAL A 198 -2.11 11.09 -20.42
CA VAL A 198 -0.72 11.35 -20.82
C VAL A 198 -0.13 10.06 -21.36
N GLN A 199 0.57 10.11 -22.49
CA GLN A 199 1.27 8.95 -23.03
C GLN A 199 2.52 8.64 -22.23
N ILE A 200 2.70 7.36 -21.91
CA ILE A 200 3.92 6.83 -21.29
C ILE A 200 4.86 6.38 -22.40
N GLU A 201 6.02 6.99 -22.49
CA GLU A 201 7.05 6.65 -23.46
C GLU A 201 7.93 5.47 -22.99
N GLN A 202 8.59 4.83 -23.95
CA GLN A 202 9.62 3.84 -23.67
C GLN A 202 10.84 4.57 -23.07
N GLN A 203 11.20 4.21 -21.85
CA GLN A 203 12.45 4.66 -21.23
C GLN A 203 13.55 3.62 -21.44
#